data_9216b04eb15691164b98c77af6e60307
#
_entry.id   9216b04eb15691164b98c77af6e60307
#
_cell.length_a   1.000
_cell.length_b   1.000
_cell.length_c   1.000
_cell.angle_alpha   90.00
_cell.angle_beta   90.00
_cell.angle_gamma   90.00
#
_symmetry.space_group_name_H-M   'P 1'
#
loop_
_entity.id
_entity.type
_entity.pdbx_description
1 polymer ?
#
loop_
_entity_poly.entity_id
_entity_poly.type
_entity_poly.pdbx_seq_one_letter_code
_entity_poly.pdbx_strand_id
1 'polypeptide(L)'
;MARLIPGCFDPATPDGERSVLQDLLAALPADAVLYHHCRFARKRPGGRPPGEAELDALAVIPGRGCLVVEIKAGGVKAGPGGWESTDRHGATHAIRDPSEQAANAARWLKSFGLERNVWRQRSDVSPIEWAVAFPDIVVRGPLTPALPRERILDRDDLRDLGRAFDRLLPARATQGLDRLHLIRLERELVPELDLTVPLATLIESDER
;
A
#
# COMPACT_ATOMS: atom_id res chain seq x y z
N MET A 1 -5.07 -19.32 0.24
CA MET A 1 -5.22 -18.08 -0.54
C MET A 1 -4.93 -16.94 0.41
N ALA A 2 -4.17 -15.94 0.00
CA ALA A 2 -3.92 -14.75 0.77
C ALA A 2 -5.24 -14.06 1.18
N ARG A 3 -5.22 -13.30 2.28
CA ARG A 3 -6.39 -12.55 2.75
C ARG A 3 -6.41 -11.15 2.10
N LEU A 4 -7.59 -10.72 1.68
CA LEU A 4 -7.84 -9.35 1.23
C LEU A 4 -8.49 -8.54 2.35
N ILE A 5 -8.05 -7.30 2.58
CA ILE A 5 -8.62 -6.39 3.57
C ILE A 5 -8.80 -4.99 2.96
N PRO A 6 -10.03 -4.46 2.95
CA PRO A 6 -11.29 -5.13 3.30
C PRO A 6 -11.57 -6.33 2.39
N GLY A 7 -12.43 -7.26 2.83
CA GLY A 7 -12.65 -8.57 2.18
C GLY A 7 -13.25 -8.53 0.78
N CYS A 8 -13.57 -7.35 0.25
CA CYS A 8 -14.04 -7.13 -1.12
C CYS A 8 -13.45 -5.82 -1.67
N PHE A 9 -13.32 -5.73 -2.99
CA PHE A 9 -12.91 -4.49 -3.64
C PHE A 9 -14.07 -3.48 -3.64
N ASP A 10 -13.74 -2.20 -3.43
CA ASP A 10 -14.71 -1.12 -3.59
C ASP A 10 -15.25 -1.14 -5.03
N PRO A 11 -16.58 -1.09 -5.26
CA PRO A 11 -17.15 -0.96 -6.58
C PRO A 11 -16.62 0.25 -7.38
N ALA A 12 -16.21 1.30 -6.69
CA ALA A 12 -15.62 2.51 -7.30
C ALA A 12 -14.15 2.34 -7.70
N THR A 13 -13.48 1.25 -7.31
CA THR A 13 -12.08 0.99 -7.69
C THR A 13 -11.97 0.90 -9.22
N PRO A 14 -11.10 1.71 -9.87
CA PRO A 14 -10.90 1.66 -11.32
C PRO A 14 -10.49 0.28 -11.81
N ASP A 15 -10.94 -0.12 -13.01
CA ASP A 15 -10.71 -1.46 -13.56
C ASP A 15 -9.21 -1.82 -13.62
N GLY A 16 -8.36 -0.90 -14.05
CA GLY A 16 -6.91 -1.14 -14.13
C GLY A 16 -6.26 -1.37 -12.76
N GLU A 17 -6.71 -0.63 -11.75
CA GLU A 17 -6.25 -0.82 -10.37
C GLU A 17 -6.75 -2.13 -9.80
N ARG A 18 -8.04 -2.45 -10.01
CA ARG A 18 -8.65 -3.71 -9.59
C ARG A 18 -7.92 -4.92 -10.19
N SER A 19 -7.54 -4.85 -11.47
CA SER A 19 -6.77 -5.91 -12.12
C SER A 19 -5.44 -6.16 -11.40
N VAL A 20 -4.68 -5.10 -11.10
CA VAL A 20 -3.41 -5.23 -10.37
C VAL A 20 -3.61 -5.82 -8.98
N LEU A 21 -4.65 -5.38 -8.26
CA LEU A 21 -4.97 -5.91 -6.93
C LEU A 21 -5.32 -7.40 -6.98
N GLN A 22 -6.05 -7.85 -8.02
CA GLN A 22 -6.36 -9.26 -8.24
C GLN A 22 -5.13 -10.09 -8.55
N ASP A 23 -4.23 -9.59 -9.40
CA ASP A 23 -2.97 -10.24 -9.75
C ASP A 23 -2.06 -10.38 -8.53
N LEU A 24 -1.93 -9.30 -7.72
CA LEU A 24 -1.20 -9.33 -6.46
C LEU A 24 -1.78 -10.37 -5.50
N LEU A 25 -3.10 -10.36 -5.30
CA LEU A 25 -3.78 -11.29 -4.38
C LEU A 25 -3.58 -12.75 -4.80
N ALA A 26 -3.63 -13.02 -6.10
CA ALA A 26 -3.46 -14.37 -6.65
C ALA A 26 -2.01 -14.89 -6.50
N ALA A 27 -1.02 -14.01 -6.60
CA ALA A 27 0.39 -14.36 -6.52
C ALA A 27 0.94 -14.43 -5.10
N LEU A 28 0.25 -13.84 -4.11
CA LEU A 28 0.71 -13.82 -2.72
C LEU A 28 0.61 -15.19 -2.05
N PRO A 29 1.55 -15.53 -1.13
CA PRO A 29 1.47 -16.72 -0.29
C PRO A 29 0.16 -16.78 0.51
N ALA A 30 -0.29 -18.00 0.85
CA ALA A 30 -1.58 -18.21 1.51
C ALA A 30 -1.71 -17.55 2.89
N ASP A 31 -0.59 -17.32 3.57
CA ASP A 31 -0.49 -16.66 4.87
C ASP A 31 -0.25 -15.14 4.78
N ALA A 32 -0.14 -14.59 3.58
CA ALA A 32 0.00 -13.16 3.35
C ALA A 32 -1.35 -12.42 3.44
N VAL A 33 -1.26 -11.10 3.61
CA VAL A 33 -2.39 -10.19 3.63
C VAL A 33 -2.17 -9.10 2.61
N LEU A 34 -3.18 -8.83 1.79
CA LEU A 34 -3.24 -7.69 0.89
C LEU A 34 -4.24 -6.68 1.44
N TYR A 35 -3.76 -5.50 1.79
CA TYR A 35 -4.60 -4.34 2.11
C TYR A 35 -4.70 -3.48 0.87
N HIS A 36 -5.88 -2.92 0.63
CA HIS A 36 -6.08 -1.93 -0.44
C HIS A 36 -6.85 -0.71 0.09
N HIS A 37 -6.61 0.44 -0.52
CA HIS A 37 -7.18 1.73 -0.11
C HIS A 37 -7.01 2.03 1.39
N CYS A 38 -5.87 1.64 1.96
CA CYS A 38 -5.59 1.94 3.35
C CYS A 38 -5.26 3.41 3.53
N ARG A 39 -5.94 4.05 4.50
CA ARG A 39 -5.64 5.40 4.95
C ARG A 39 -5.19 5.38 6.40
N PHE A 40 -4.13 6.07 6.70
CA PHE A 40 -3.69 6.24 8.07
C PHE A 40 -3.17 7.66 8.34
N ALA A 41 -3.51 8.16 9.53
CA ALA A 41 -3.08 9.47 9.99
C ALA A 41 -1.73 9.37 10.69
N ARG A 42 -0.86 10.35 10.46
CA ARG A 42 0.44 10.48 11.12
C ARG A 42 0.54 11.80 11.85
N LYS A 43 1.01 11.78 13.09
CA LYS A 43 1.38 12.98 13.82
C LYS A 43 2.52 13.71 13.10
N ARG A 44 2.38 15.02 12.91
CA ARG A 44 3.45 15.88 12.38
C ARG A 44 4.15 16.61 13.52
N PRO A 45 5.49 16.74 13.47
CA PRO A 45 6.21 17.56 14.44
C PRO A 45 5.72 19.01 14.43
N GLY A 46 5.80 19.70 15.59
CA GLY A 46 5.54 21.13 15.68
C GLY A 46 4.05 21.53 15.66
N GLY A 47 3.12 20.66 16.11
CA GLY A 47 1.72 21.00 16.24
C GLY A 47 0.97 21.21 14.92
N ARG A 48 1.57 20.80 13.79
CA ARG A 48 0.90 20.83 12.47
C ARG A 48 -0.22 19.80 12.43
N PRO A 49 -1.29 20.04 11.62
CA PRO A 49 -2.35 19.06 11.42
C PRO A 49 -1.77 17.69 11.04
N PRO A 50 -2.41 16.59 11.48
CA PRO A 50 -1.98 15.25 11.07
C PRO A 50 -1.84 15.17 9.54
N GLY A 51 -0.79 14.51 9.08
CA GLY A 51 -0.68 14.15 7.66
C GLY A 51 -1.41 12.84 7.44
N GLU A 52 -2.00 12.68 6.28
CA GLU A 52 -2.58 11.43 5.84
C GLU A 52 -1.68 10.77 4.82
N ALA A 53 -1.57 9.44 4.88
CA ALA A 53 -1.04 8.61 3.82
C ALA A 53 -2.15 7.72 3.32
N GLU A 54 -2.23 7.59 2.02
CA GLU A 54 -3.07 6.64 1.33
C GLU A 54 -2.17 5.65 0.61
N LEU A 55 -2.54 4.39 0.64
CA LEU A 55 -1.88 3.29 -0.04
C LEU A 55 -2.88 2.68 -1.00
N ASP A 56 -2.54 2.60 -2.29
CA ASP A 56 -3.35 1.86 -3.25
C ASP A 56 -3.32 0.37 -2.89
N ALA A 57 -2.12 -0.18 -2.63
CA ALA A 57 -1.96 -1.54 -2.13
C ALA A 57 -0.80 -1.67 -1.14
N LEU A 58 -0.98 -2.55 -0.14
CA LEU A 58 0.03 -2.98 0.81
C LEU A 58 -0.01 -4.50 0.92
N ALA A 59 0.98 -5.18 0.36
CA ALA A 59 1.19 -6.59 0.57
C ALA A 59 2.06 -6.83 1.81
N VAL A 60 1.53 -7.60 2.76
CA VAL A 60 2.23 -8.00 3.99
C VAL A 60 2.53 -9.48 3.91
N ILE A 61 3.81 -9.82 3.77
CA ILE A 61 4.29 -11.17 3.48
C ILE A 61 5.08 -11.70 4.67
N PRO A 62 4.56 -12.70 5.42
CA PRO A 62 5.27 -13.33 6.52
C PRO A 62 6.67 -13.81 6.10
N GLY A 63 7.65 -13.62 6.97
CA GLY A 63 9.04 -13.99 6.69
C GLY A 63 9.78 -13.10 5.69
N ARG A 64 9.10 -12.15 5.02
CA ARG A 64 9.71 -11.23 4.06
C ARG A 64 9.60 -9.77 4.48
N GLY A 65 8.38 -9.28 4.75
CA GLY A 65 8.13 -7.88 5.12
C GLY A 65 6.90 -7.30 4.43
N CYS A 66 6.94 -6.00 4.15
CA CYS A 66 5.85 -5.23 3.56
C CYS A 66 6.26 -4.67 2.19
N LEU A 67 5.37 -4.75 1.22
CA LEU A 67 5.52 -4.11 -0.09
C LEU A 67 4.37 -3.12 -0.30
N VAL A 68 4.70 -1.84 -0.36
CA VAL A 68 3.79 -0.77 -0.77
C VAL A 68 3.79 -0.68 -2.29
N VAL A 69 2.62 -0.70 -2.91
CA VAL A 69 2.47 -0.56 -4.35
C VAL A 69 1.58 0.61 -4.66
N GLU A 70 2.10 1.58 -5.39
CA GLU A 70 1.34 2.65 -6.04
C GLU A 70 0.93 2.19 -7.42
N ILE A 71 -0.32 2.39 -7.83
CA ILE A 71 -0.86 1.87 -9.08
C ILE A 71 -1.24 3.02 -10.00
N LYS A 72 -0.73 2.99 -11.22
CA LYS A 72 -1.03 3.98 -12.26
C LYS A 72 -1.41 3.27 -13.55
N ALA A 73 -2.72 3.10 -13.75
CA ALA A 73 -3.28 2.53 -14.98
C ALA A 73 -3.32 3.58 -16.10
N GLY A 74 -3.41 3.12 -17.34
CA GLY A 74 -3.42 3.93 -18.53
C GLY A 74 -2.03 4.30 -19.05
N GLY A 75 -1.97 5.24 -19.96
CA GLY A 75 -0.71 5.77 -20.48
C GLY A 75 -0.06 6.70 -19.46
N VAL A 76 1.24 6.55 -19.25
CA VAL A 76 1.99 7.40 -18.31
C VAL A 76 3.20 7.99 -19.00
N LYS A 77 3.45 9.28 -18.77
CA LYS A 77 4.60 10.01 -19.30
C LYS A 77 5.29 10.78 -18.18
N ALA A 78 6.61 10.66 -18.13
CA ALA A 78 7.47 11.46 -17.27
C ALA A 78 8.32 12.41 -18.12
N GLY A 79 8.45 13.66 -17.69
CA GLY A 79 9.23 14.65 -18.42
C GLY A 79 9.59 15.87 -17.56
N PRO A 80 10.24 16.89 -18.15
CA PRO A 80 10.63 18.11 -17.41
C PRO A 80 9.45 18.86 -16.80
N GLY A 81 8.23 18.68 -17.35
CA GLY A 81 6.99 19.27 -16.84
C GLY A 81 6.34 18.46 -15.69
N GLY A 82 6.94 17.34 -15.30
CA GLY A 82 6.38 16.46 -14.30
C GLY A 82 5.82 15.16 -14.89
N TRP A 83 4.85 14.59 -14.18
CA TRP A 83 4.19 13.35 -14.56
C TRP A 83 2.79 13.61 -15.11
N GLU A 84 2.44 12.90 -16.16
CA GLU A 84 1.15 12.95 -16.82
C GLU A 84 0.59 11.52 -16.96
N SER A 85 -0.71 11.37 -16.80
CA SER A 85 -1.44 10.14 -17.08
C SER A 85 -2.47 10.40 -18.17
N THR A 86 -2.60 9.47 -19.10
CA THR A 86 -3.63 9.51 -20.15
C THR A 86 -4.63 8.41 -19.89
N ASP A 87 -5.89 8.78 -19.73
CA ASP A 87 -6.97 7.86 -19.49
C ASP A 87 -7.41 7.10 -20.76
N ARG A 88 -8.35 6.16 -20.62
CA ARG A 88 -8.91 5.35 -21.71
C ARG A 88 -9.64 6.19 -22.79
N HIS A 89 -9.99 7.43 -22.50
CA HIS A 89 -10.66 8.35 -23.42
C HIS A 89 -9.68 9.28 -24.12
N GLY A 90 -8.38 9.15 -23.84
CA GLY A 90 -7.32 9.99 -24.42
C GLY A 90 -7.12 11.33 -23.71
N ALA A 91 -7.83 11.60 -22.61
CA ALA A 91 -7.62 12.80 -21.83
C ALA A 91 -6.36 12.67 -20.97
N THR A 92 -5.51 13.71 -21.01
CA THR A 92 -4.25 13.75 -20.26
C THR A 92 -4.39 14.66 -19.04
N HIS A 93 -3.94 14.15 -17.90
CA HIS A 93 -4.00 14.82 -16.61
C HIS A 93 -2.61 14.86 -15.97
N ALA A 94 -2.25 15.99 -15.38
CA ALA A 94 -1.06 16.07 -14.54
C ALA A 94 -1.29 15.22 -13.25
N ILE A 95 -0.31 14.38 -12.92
CA ILE A 95 -0.35 13.53 -11.72
C ILE A 95 0.85 13.81 -10.84
N ARG A 96 0.77 13.43 -9.58
CA ARG A 96 1.92 13.44 -8.67
C ARG A 96 2.93 12.40 -9.13
N ASP A 97 4.21 12.60 -8.79
CA ASP A 97 5.24 11.60 -9.00
C ASP A 97 4.89 10.30 -8.26
N PRO A 98 4.61 9.19 -8.99
CA PRO A 98 4.22 7.92 -8.36
C PRO A 98 5.34 7.32 -7.52
N SER A 99 6.60 7.56 -7.88
CA SER A 99 7.74 7.08 -7.11
C SER A 99 7.83 7.78 -5.76
N GLU A 100 7.56 9.08 -5.73
CA GLU A 100 7.51 9.85 -4.49
C GLU A 100 6.32 9.44 -3.63
N GLN A 101 5.15 9.18 -4.22
CA GLN A 101 3.96 8.69 -3.51
C GLN A 101 4.27 7.36 -2.81
N ALA A 102 4.75 6.35 -3.54
CA ALA A 102 5.07 5.04 -3.01
C ALA A 102 6.17 5.08 -1.93
N ALA A 103 7.26 5.82 -2.18
CA ALA A 103 8.36 5.95 -1.24
C ALA A 103 7.95 6.70 0.05
N ASN A 104 7.11 7.73 -0.07
CA ASN A 104 6.55 8.44 1.08
C ASN A 104 5.64 7.52 1.90
N ALA A 105 4.77 6.78 1.24
CA ALA A 105 3.85 5.84 1.88
C ALA A 105 4.62 4.75 2.66
N ALA A 106 5.68 4.18 2.09
CA ALA A 106 6.55 3.23 2.79
C ALA A 106 7.24 3.84 4.02
N ARG A 107 7.75 5.08 3.91
CA ARG A 107 8.34 5.81 5.05
C ARG A 107 7.31 6.09 6.15
N TRP A 108 6.08 6.42 5.76
CA TRP A 108 5.00 6.68 6.69
C TRP A 108 4.54 5.41 7.40
N LEU A 109 4.41 4.29 6.68
CA LEU A 109 4.10 3.00 7.28
C LEU A 109 5.14 2.61 8.35
N LYS A 110 6.43 2.83 8.05
CA LYS A 110 7.51 2.61 9.02
C LYS A 110 7.34 3.45 10.28
N SER A 111 7.11 4.74 10.12
CA SER A 111 6.93 5.66 11.26
C SER A 111 5.67 5.33 12.05
N PHE A 112 4.58 5.06 11.37
CA PHE A 112 3.30 4.65 11.96
C PHE A 112 3.46 3.39 12.81
N GLY A 113 4.10 2.36 12.27
CA GLY A 113 4.31 1.11 12.99
C GLY A 113 5.20 1.26 14.24
N LEU A 114 6.18 2.19 14.21
CA LEU A 114 6.97 2.53 15.40
C LEU A 114 6.14 3.31 16.44
N GLU A 115 5.36 4.30 16.00
CA GLU A 115 4.48 5.09 16.87
C GLU A 115 3.39 4.23 17.54
N ARG A 116 2.93 3.18 16.87
CA ARG A 116 1.89 2.25 17.33
C ARG A 116 2.44 0.99 18.00
N ASN A 117 3.75 0.90 18.19
CA ASN A 117 4.42 -0.27 18.78
C ASN A 117 4.17 -1.59 18.03
N VAL A 118 3.91 -1.52 16.73
CA VAL A 118 3.97 -2.70 15.85
C VAL A 118 5.40 -3.25 15.90
N TRP A 119 6.38 -2.37 15.75
CA TRP A 119 7.80 -2.64 16.03
C TRP A 119 8.22 -1.87 17.28
N ARG A 120 8.93 -2.52 18.20
CA ARG A 120 9.32 -1.92 19.47
C ARG A 120 10.43 -0.87 19.31
N GLN A 121 11.33 -1.11 18.37
CA GLN A 121 12.47 -0.26 18.09
C GLN A 121 12.84 -0.31 16.60
N ARG A 122 13.71 0.59 16.16
CA ARG A 122 14.10 0.70 14.74
C ARG A 122 14.78 -0.56 14.18
N SER A 123 15.51 -1.30 15.03
CA SER A 123 16.14 -2.57 14.63
C SER A 123 15.17 -3.71 14.39
N ASP A 124 13.96 -3.62 14.93
CA ASP A 124 12.94 -4.65 14.82
C ASP A 124 12.04 -4.44 13.59
N VAL A 125 12.21 -3.30 12.89
CA VAL A 125 11.40 -2.98 11.72
C VAL A 125 11.69 -3.97 10.61
N SER A 126 10.66 -4.72 10.25
CA SER A 126 10.71 -5.60 9.07
C SER A 126 10.99 -4.81 7.80
N PRO A 127 11.56 -5.42 6.75
CA PRO A 127 11.72 -4.77 5.47
C PRO A 127 10.41 -4.15 4.98
N ILE A 128 10.45 -2.87 4.64
CA ILE A 128 9.34 -2.15 4.00
C ILE A 128 9.87 -1.59 2.70
N GLU A 129 9.43 -2.20 1.62
CA GLU A 129 9.82 -1.83 0.26
C GLU A 129 8.65 -1.19 -0.48
N TRP A 130 8.92 -0.59 -1.62
CA TRP A 130 7.90 0.01 -2.43
C TRP A 130 8.14 -0.25 -3.91
N ALA A 131 7.07 -0.20 -4.69
CA ALA A 131 7.08 -0.29 -6.14
C ALA A 131 5.98 0.58 -6.74
N VAL A 132 6.08 0.86 -8.05
CA VAL A 132 5.01 1.46 -8.84
C VAL A 132 4.57 0.46 -9.90
N ALA A 133 3.26 0.20 -9.95
CA ALA A 133 2.66 -0.69 -10.94
C ALA A 133 2.10 0.09 -12.12
N PHE A 134 2.47 -0.34 -13.33
CA PHE A 134 1.99 0.19 -14.61
C PHE A 134 1.39 -0.97 -15.44
N PRO A 135 0.12 -1.34 -15.24
CA PRO A 135 -0.46 -2.55 -15.84
C PRO A 135 -0.55 -2.50 -17.37
N ASP A 136 -0.62 -1.32 -17.95
CA ASP A 136 -0.92 -1.15 -19.39
C ASP A 136 0.32 -0.98 -20.25
N ILE A 137 1.50 -0.78 -19.65
CA ILE A 137 2.74 -0.50 -20.38
C ILE A 137 3.84 -1.50 -20.07
N VAL A 138 4.83 -1.59 -20.96
CA VAL A 138 6.08 -2.33 -20.76
C VAL A 138 7.23 -1.35 -20.68
N VAL A 139 8.02 -1.43 -19.63
CA VAL A 139 9.10 -0.49 -19.32
C VAL A 139 10.45 -1.17 -19.49
N ARG A 140 11.31 -0.63 -20.38
CA ARG A 140 12.60 -1.22 -20.70
C ARG A 140 13.80 -0.68 -19.92
N GLY A 141 13.60 0.36 -19.09
CA GLY A 141 14.66 0.99 -18.32
C GLY A 141 14.10 1.86 -17.19
N PRO A 142 14.91 2.66 -16.51
CA PRO A 142 14.43 3.60 -15.53
C PRO A 142 13.56 4.67 -16.21
N LEU A 143 12.43 5.05 -15.59
CA LEU A 143 11.59 6.12 -16.07
C LEU A 143 12.15 7.49 -15.65
N THR A 144 12.69 7.55 -14.44
CA THR A 144 13.40 8.70 -13.88
C THR A 144 14.55 8.22 -12.99
N PRO A 145 15.49 9.08 -12.57
CA PRO A 145 16.49 8.70 -11.59
C PRO A 145 15.90 8.23 -10.25
N ALA A 146 14.68 8.72 -9.90
CA ALA A 146 13.98 8.34 -8.68
C ALA A 146 13.17 7.04 -8.83
N LEU A 147 12.88 6.60 -10.06
CA LEU A 147 12.15 5.37 -10.35
C LEU A 147 12.97 4.42 -11.22
N PRO A 148 13.91 3.69 -10.62
CA PRO A 148 14.71 2.69 -11.32
C PRO A 148 13.85 1.50 -11.72
N ARG A 149 14.30 0.72 -12.73
CA ARG A 149 13.55 -0.42 -13.30
C ARG A 149 13.16 -1.46 -12.24
N GLU A 150 14.00 -1.66 -11.27
CA GLU A 150 13.80 -2.65 -10.19
C GLU A 150 12.58 -2.33 -9.31
N ARG A 151 12.14 -1.07 -9.27
CA ARG A 151 10.97 -0.58 -8.52
C ARG A 151 9.70 -0.53 -9.38
N ILE A 152 9.75 -0.99 -10.60
CA ILE A 152 8.62 -0.99 -11.52
C ILE A 152 8.02 -2.39 -11.61
N LEU A 153 6.70 -2.46 -11.52
CA LEU A 153 5.87 -3.61 -11.84
C LEU A 153 5.11 -3.27 -13.12
N ASP A 154 5.68 -3.59 -14.26
CA ASP A 154 5.03 -3.36 -15.53
C ASP A 154 4.12 -4.52 -15.94
N ARG A 155 3.49 -4.43 -17.11
CA ARG A 155 2.60 -5.48 -17.62
C ARG A 155 3.24 -6.86 -17.66
N ASP A 156 4.54 -6.95 -17.94
CA ASP A 156 5.26 -8.24 -18.01
C ASP A 156 5.62 -8.74 -16.60
N ASP A 157 6.00 -7.85 -15.65
CA ASP A 157 6.22 -8.21 -14.24
C ASP A 157 4.93 -8.71 -13.56
N LEU A 158 3.77 -8.11 -13.88
CA LEU A 158 2.49 -8.51 -13.32
C LEU A 158 2.06 -9.93 -13.72
N ARG A 159 2.60 -10.46 -14.83
CA ARG A 159 2.41 -11.86 -15.24
C ARG A 159 3.28 -12.85 -14.45
N ASP A 160 4.36 -12.39 -13.83
CA ASP A 160 5.27 -13.20 -13.01
C ASP A 160 5.63 -12.46 -11.71
N LEU A 161 4.61 -12.22 -10.88
CA LEU A 161 4.77 -11.52 -9.61
C LEU A 161 5.63 -12.27 -8.60
N GLY A 162 5.75 -13.59 -8.72
CA GLY A 162 6.66 -14.36 -7.88
C GLY A 162 8.10 -13.87 -8.02
N ARG A 163 8.57 -13.71 -9.25
CA ARG A 163 9.90 -13.15 -9.56
C ARG A 163 10.03 -11.69 -9.11
N ALA A 164 8.97 -10.90 -9.28
CA ALA A 164 8.96 -9.52 -8.84
C ALA A 164 9.07 -9.41 -7.30
N PHE A 165 8.37 -10.26 -6.55
CA PHE A 165 8.49 -10.31 -5.09
C PHE A 165 9.89 -10.73 -4.65
N ASP A 166 10.52 -11.69 -5.32
CA ASP A 166 11.91 -12.10 -5.00
C ASP A 166 12.92 -10.97 -5.23
N ARG A 167 12.67 -10.14 -6.24
CA ARG A 167 13.47 -8.95 -6.53
C ARG A 167 13.26 -7.84 -5.49
N LEU A 168 12.01 -7.53 -5.16
CA LEU A 168 11.64 -6.40 -4.30
C LEU A 168 11.77 -6.71 -2.81
N LEU A 169 11.38 -7.91 -2.40
CA LEU A 169 11.38 -8.40 -1.03
C LEU A 169 12.03 -9.77 -0.95
N PRO A 170 13.36 -9.87 -1.14
CA PRO A 170 14.04 -11.15 -1.03
C PRO A 170 13.84 -11.76 0.36
N ALA A 171 13.63 -13.07 0.41
CA ALA A 171 13.52 -13.78 1.68
C ALA A 171 14.79 -13.59 2.51
N ARG A 172 14.66 -13.10 3.73
CA ARG A 172 15.76 -12.88 4.66
C ARG A 172 15.55 -13.71 5.92
N ALA A 173 16.53 -14.52 6.27
CA ALA A 173 16.42 -15.47 7.38
C ALA A 173 16.23 -14.82 8.78
N THR A 174 16.53 -13.54 8.98
CA THR A 174 16.67 -12.94 10.31
C THR A 174 15.85 -11.66 10.57
N GLN A 175 15.13 -11.13 9.59
CA GLN A 175 14.38 -9.86 9.72
C GLN A 175 12.96 -9.92 9.13
N GLY A 176 12.41 -11.12 8.99
CA GLY A 176 11.07 -11.30 8.44
C GLY A 176 9.98 -10.82 9.40
N LEU A 177 8.84 -10.48 8.85
CA LEU A 177 7.65 -10.13 9.59
C LEU A 177 7.11 -11.38 10.27
N ASP A 178 7.15 -11.44 11.59
CA ASP A 178 6.59 -12.55 12.34
C ASP A 178 5.06 -12.40 12.52
N ARG A 179 4.42 -13.47 12.98
CA ARG A 179 2.97 -13.51 13.19
C ARG A 179 2.48 -12.44 14.19
N LEU A 180 3.29 -12.10 15.18
CA LEU A 180 2.93 -11.09 16.17
C LEU A 180 2.92 -9.68 15.58
N HIS A 181 3.91 -9.37 14.76
CA HIS A 181 3.95 -8.10 14.01
C HIS A 181 2.76 -7.98 13.05
N LEU A 182 2.39 -9.08 12.38
CA LEU A 182 1.21 -9.13 11.51
C LEU A 182 -0.07 -8.79 12.27
N ILE A 183 -0.33 -9.45 13.40
CA ILE A 183 -1.51 -9.21 14.23
C ILE A 183 -1.56 -7.76 14.72
N ARG A 184 -0.41 -7.21 15.15
CA ARG A 184 -0.33 -5.81 15.59
C ARG A 184 -0.60 -4.84 14.45
N LEU A 185 0.00 -5.08 13.29
CA LEU A 185 -0.19 -4.23 12.12
C LEU A 185 -1.65 -4.23 11.67
N GLU A 186 -2.27 -5.40 11.60
CA GLU A 186 -3.69 -5.55 11.25
C GLU A 186 -4.60 -4.75 12.18
N ARG A 187 -4.41 -4.90 13.50
CA ARG A 187 -5.19 -4.16 14.50
C ARG A 187 -5.05 -2.64 14.36
N GLU A 188 -3.88 -2.14 13.99
CA GLU A 188 -3.65 -0.70 13.86
C GLU A 188 -4.10 -0.14 12.49
N LEU A 189 -4.07 -0.94 11.42
CA LEU A 189 -4.51 -0.52 10.08
C LEU A 189 -6.02 -0.63 9.90
N VAL A 190 -6.65 -1.62 10.56
CA VAL A 190 -8.09 -1.89 10.46
C VAL A 190 -8.67 -2.09 11.86
N PRO A 191 -8.76 -1.03 12.66
CA PRO A 191 -9.31 -1.15 14.01
C PRO A 191 -10.79 -1.52 13.95
N GLU A 192 -11.18 -2.55 14.69
CA GLU A 192 -12.58 -2.81 14.98
C GLU A 192 -13.06 -1.76 16.00
N LEU A 193 -14.02 -0.94 15.59
CA LEU A 193 -14.65 0.07 16.42
C LEU A 193 -16.14 -0.29 16.56
N ASP A 194 -16.56 -0.62 17.76
CA ASP A 194 -17.99 -0.67 18.08
C ASP A 194 -18.43 0.72 18.53
N LEU A 195 -19.14 1.40 17.65
CA LEU A 195 -19.70 2.74 17.90
C LEU A 195 -21.19 2.68 18.27
N THR A 196 -21.73 1.50 18.60
CA THR A 196 -23.11 1.37 19.06
C THR A 196 -23.26 2.02 20.43
N VAL A 197 -24.17 3.00 20.52
CA VAL A 197 -24.58 3.59 21.79
C VAL A 197 -25.55 2.61 22.45
N PRO A 198 -25.31 2.14 23.69
CA PRO A 198 -26.25 1.28 24.38
C PRO A 198 -27.63 1.96 24.46
N LEU A 199 -28.69 1.22 24.13
CA LEU A 199 -30.07 1.73 24.12
C LEU A 199 -30.46 2.42 25.46
N ALA A 200 -29.91 1.94 26.57
CA ALA A 200 -30.11 2.55 27.90
C ALA A 200 -29.62 4.00 27.96
N THR A 201 -28.54 4.36 27.27
CA THR A 201 -27.98 5.73 27.25
C THR A 201 -28.82 6.66 26.38
N LEU A 202 -29.54 6.14 25.37
CA LEU A 202 -30.44 6.93 24.52
C LEU A 202 -31.76 7.28 25.24
N ILE A 203 -32.22 6.38 26.13
CA ILE A 203 -33.48 6.61 26.88
C ILE A 203 -33.29 7.70 27.95
N GLU A 204 -32.12 7.78 28.61
CA GLU A 204 -31.82 8.80 29.60
C GLU A 204 -31.70 10.24 29.05
N SER A 205 -31.46 10.38 27.74
CA SER A 205 -31.33 11.70 27.10
C SER A 205 -32.67 12.30 26.67
N ASP A 206 -33.74 11.51 26.57
CA ASP A 206 -35.08 11.98 26.17
C ASP A 206 -35.96 12.40 27.39
N GLU A 207 -35.52 12.16 28.62
CA GLU A 207 -36.25 12.51 29.85
C GLU A 207 -35.78 13.83 30.53
N ARG A 208 -35.09 14.71 29.82
CA ARG A 208 -34.64 16.00 30.35
C ARG A 208 -35.19 17.18 29.57
#